data_fb1f83f4d226aed0a46b66319846c176
#
_entry.id   fb1f83f4d226aed0a46b66319846c176
#
_cell.length_a   1.000
_cell.length_b   1.000
_cell.length_c   1.000
_cell.angle_alpha   90.00
_cell.angle_beta   90.00
_cell.angle_gamma   90.00
#
_symmetry.space_group_name_H-M   'P 1'
#
loop_
_entity.id
_entity.type
_entity.pdbx_description
1 polymer ?
#
loop_
_entity_poly.entity_id
_entity_poly.type
_entity_poly.pdbx_seq_one_letter_code
_entity_poly.pdbx_strand_id
1 'polypeptide(L)'
;MKKFLLLMAAVFAFGNENLLVSAGGGYKKIVEAVAQNLKKDGVNIDTSFANITAIMAQAKEGKTDVIVGDEDFLKKSDLKITEYVNLGSGALVLATKKGVKIEKVDELKTLSKIAMPDAAKTVYGKRAGEFMQKANLEGELKDKILAVAGVPQVVTYILNGEVDAGFINQTELNAHKDEFGSFILIDKALYAPANIVAAKLEGCEKKADCVKFIDELKSERSKEIYAKFGIR
;
A
#
# COMPACT_ATOMS: atom_id res chain seq x y z
N MET A 1 14.72 7.69 -68.39
CA MET A 1 14.31 8.38 -67.20
C MET A 1 13.85 7.35 -66.18
N LYS A 2 14.72 6.92 -65.23
CA LYS A 2 14.41 5.92 -64.18
C LYS A 2 13.92 6.67 -62.94
N LYS A 3 12.66 6.47 -62.57
CA LYS A 3 12.09 7.01 -61.33
C LYS A 3 12.54 6.11 -60.19
N PHE A 4 13.40 6.65 -59.30
CA PHE A 4 13.75 6.02 -58.04
C PHE A 4 12.59 6.29 -57.03
N LEU A 5 11.88 5.24 -56.65
CA LEU A 5 10.89 5.29 -55.60
C LEU A 5 11.63 5.11 -54.25
N LEU A 6 11.80 6.19 -53.51
CA LEU A 6 12.32 6.13 -52.13
C LEU A 6 11.21 5.61 -51.24
N LEU A 7 11.33 4.37 -50.78
CA LEU A 7 10.48 3.80 -49.73
C LEU A 7 10.97 4.35 -48.38
N MET A 8 10.29 5.35 -47.82
CA MET A 8 10.54 5.84 -46.49
C MET A 8 9.94 4.83 -45.51
N ALA A 9 10.78 3.96 -44.95
CA ALA A 9 10.40 3.12 -43.80
C ALA A 9 10.25 4.04 -42.57
N ALA A 10 9.02 4.33 -42.16
CA ALA A 10 8.74 4.96 -40.90
C ALA A 10 9.09 3.97 -39.80
N VAL A 11 10.27 4.13 -39.20
CA VAL A 11 10.61 3.47 -37.96
C VAL A 11 9.77 4.13 -36.89
N PHE A 12 8.65 3.51 -36.51
CA PHE A 12 7.96 3.84 -35.29
C PHE A 12 8.92 3.47 -34.13
N ALA A 13 9.63 4.45 -33.64
CA ALA A 13 10.27 4.37 -32.33
C ALA A 13 9.14 4.25 -31.31
N PHE A 14 8.79 3.03 -30.94
CA PHE A 14 8.08 2.80 -29.70
C PHE A 14 9.02 3.28 -28.57
N GLY A 15 8.83 4.50 -28.14
CA GLY A 15 9.45 4.99 -26.91
C GLY A 15 9.09 3.99 -25.82
N ASN A 16 10.09 3.38 -25.21
CA ASN A 16 9.89 2.49 -24.07
C ASN A 16 9.47 3.37 -22.90
N GLU A 17 8.17 3.69 -22.82
CA GLU A 17 7.63 4.39 -21.66
C GLU A 17 7.77 3.45 -20.45
N ASN A 18 8.38 3.95 -19.39
CA ASN A 18 8.52 3.20 -18.15
C ASN A 18 7.15 2.70 -17.65
N LEU A 19 7.13 1.53 -17.04
CA LEU A 19 5.95 1.04 -16.36
C LEU A 19 5.67 1.90 -15.12
N LEU A 20 4.45 2.43 -15.02
CA LEU A 20 4.03 3.26 -13.89
C LEU A 20 3.28 2.42 -12.85
N VAL A 21 3.88 2.21 -11.68
CA VAL A 21 3.28 1.46 -10.58
C VAL A 21 2.97 2.38 -9.42
N SER A 22 1.69 2.49 -9.06
CA SER A 22 1.25 3.29 -7.92
C SER A 22 0.79 2.41 -6.77
N ALA A 23 1.11 2.78 -5.53
CA ALA A 23 0.73 2.00 -4.37
C ALA A 23 0.35 2.86 -3.16
N GLY A 24 -0.51 2.31 -2.30
CA GLY A 24 -0.75 2.89 -0.98
C GLY A 24 0.56 3.04 -0.19
N GLY A 25 0.74 4.15 0.53
CA GLY A 25 1.98 4.42 1.25
C GLY A 25 2.44 3.29 2.19
N GLY A 26 1.49 2.54 2.78
CA GLY A 26 1.79 1.36 3.60
C GLY A 26 2.35 0.15 2.85
N TYR A 27 2.33 0.17 1.51
CA TYR A 27 2.88 -0.90 0.66
C TYR A 27 4.17 -0.50 -0.05
N LYS A 28 4.68 0.72 0.20
CA LYS A 28 5.88 1.26 -0.43
C LYS A 28 7.05 0.29 -0.41
N LYS A 29 7.41 -0.22 0.77
CA LYS A 29 8.56 -1.11 0.95
C LYS A 29 8.47 -2.39 0.12
N ILE A 30 7.27 -2.93 -0.04
CA ILE A 30 7.00 -4.15 -0.82
C ILE A 30 7.19 -3.86 -2.31
N VAL A 31 6.54 -2.81 -2.81
CA VAL A 31 6.61 -2.43 -4.23
C VAL A 31 8.04 -2.06 -4.63
N GLU A 32 8.75 -1.30 -3.79
CA GLU A 32 10.16 -0.95 -4.04
C GLU A 32 11.06 -2.19 -4.06
N ALA A 33 10.84 -3.17 -3.17
CA ALA A 33 11.63 -4.40 -3.15
C ALA A 33 11.42 -5.24 -4.42
N VAL A 34 10.18 -5.37 -4.90
CA VAL A 34 9.87 -6.05 -6.18
C VAL A 34 10.46 -5.29 -7.36
N ALA A 35 10.29 -3.96 -7.40
CA ALA A 35 10.82 -3.11 -8.47
C ALA A 35 12.36 -3.17 -8.54
N GLN A 36 13.05 -3.22 -7.39
CA GLN A 36 14.51 -3.37 -7.34
C GLN A 36 14.99 -4.70 -7.92
N ASN A 37 14.26 -5.79 -7.70
CA ASN A 37 14.59 -7.07 -8.32
C ASN A 37 14.48 -7.00 -9.85
N LEU A 38 13.37 -6.46 -10.35
CA LEU A 38 13.15 -6.32 -11.79
C LEU A 38 14.11 -5.33 -12.45
N LYS A 39 14.55 -4.29 -11.74
CA LYS A 39 15.57 -3.38 -12.26
C LYS A 39 16.90 -4.08 -12.55
N LYS A 40 17.27 -5.08 -11.75
CA LYS A 40 18.45 -5.93 -12.02
C LYS A 40 18.27 -6.76 -13.29
N ASP A 41 17.02 -7.06 -13.64
CA ASP A 41 16.64 -7.81 -14.85
C ASP A 41 16.36 -6.87 -16.06
N GLY A 42 16.74 -5.58 -15.95
CA GLY A 42 16.63 -4.59 -17.03
C GLY A 42 15.21 -4.03 -17.27
N VAL A 43 14.30 -4.17 -16.29
CA VAL A 43 12.93 -3.61 -16.35
C VAL A 43 12.91 -2.22 -15.75
N ASN A 44 12.33 -1.25 -16.46
CA ASN A 44 12.22 0.13 -16.01
C ASN A 44 10.84 0.40 -15.40
N ILE A 45 10.82 0.68 -14.10
CA ILE A 45 9.60 0.92 -13.33
C ILE A 45 9.71 2.24 -12.60
N ASP A 46 8.75 3.12 -12.82
CA ASP A 46 8.52 4.31 -12.02
C ASP A 46 7.45 4.02 -10.97
N THR A 47 7.73 4.37 -9.73
CA THR A 47 6.83 4.12 -8.61
C THR A 47 6.31 5.41 -8.01
N SER A 48 5.02 5.45 -7.64
CA SER A 48 4.43 6.55 -6.89
C SER A 48 3.64 6.04 -5.69
N PHE A 49 3.61 6.84 -4.61
CA PHE A 49 3.00 6.43 -3.34
C PHE A 49 2.10 7.54 -2.80
N ALA A 50 0.83 7.21 -2.59
CA ALA A 50 -0.16 8.12 -2.06
C ALA A 50 -1.27 7.35 -1.31
N ASN A 51 -2.30 8.04 -0.82
CA ASN A 51 -3.51 7.36 -0.38
C ASN A 51 -4.29 6.80 -1.58
N ILE A 52 -5.10 5.76 -1.36
CA ILE A 52 -5.77 5.03 -2.44
C ILE A 52 -6.70 5.92 -3.28
N THR A 53 -7.36 6.90 -2.67
CA THR A 53 -8.24 7.83 -3.38
C THR A 53 -7.47 8.69 -4.39
N ALA A 54 -6.29 9.20 -3.99
CA ALA A 54 -5.42 9.97 -4.89
C ALA A 54 -4.87 9.10 -6.03
N ILE A 55 -4.50 7.85 -5.73
CA ILE A 55 -4.03 6.90 -6.75
C ILE A 55 -5.13 6.60 -7.77
N MET A 56 -6.36 6.36 -7.33
CA MET A 56 -7.49 6.14 -8.23
C MET A 56 -7.76 7.35 -9.13
N ALA A 57 -7.60 8.58 -8.60
CA ALA A 57 -7.72 9.78 -9.42
C ALA A 57 -6.62 9.86 -10.49
N GLN A 58 -5.36 9.56 -10.14
CA GLN A 58 -4.24 9.48 -11.09
C GLN A 58 -4.47 8.42 -12.17
N ALA A 59 -5.05 7.27 -11.79
CA ALA A 59 -5.36 6.20 -12.72
C ALA A 59 -6.40 6.60 -13.77
N LYS A 60 -7.42 7.38 -13.38
CA LYS A 60 -8.42 7.95 -14.32
C LYS A 60 -7.79 8.91 -15.35
N GLU A 61 -6.69 9.54 -14.97
CA GLU A 61 -5.91 10.44 -15.84
C GLU A 61 -4.84 9.69 -16.66
N GLY A 62 -4.78 8.34 -16.59
CA GLY A 62 -3.79 7.54 -17.30
C GLY A 62 -2.36 7.64 -16.72
N LYS A 63 -2.20 8.10 -15.49
CA LYS A 63 -0.90 8.32 -14.83
C LYS A 63 -0.43 7.12 -14.00
N THR A 64 -0.97 5.95 -14.24
CA THR A 64 -0.49 4.68 -13.65
C THR A 64 -0.96 3.50 -14.50
N ASP A 65 -0.19 2.44 -14.54
CA ASP A 65 -0.49 1.21 -15.28
C ASP A 65 -0.91 0.08 -14.35
N VAL A 66 -0.35 0.05 -13.13
CA VAL A 66 -0.66 -0.94 -12.11
C VAL A 66 -0.88 -0.24 -10.76
N ILE A 67 -1.90 -0.66 -10.03
CA ILE A 67 -2.18 -0.17 -8.68
C ILE A 67 -1.99 -1.31 -7.69
N VAL A 68 -1.14 -1.11 -6.66
CA VAL A 68 -1.08 -2.00 -5.51
C VAL A 68 -1.86 -1.39 -4.35
N GLY A 69 -2.93 -2.06 -3.96
CA GLY A 69 -3.86 -1.53 -2.96
C GLY A 69 -4.82 -2.58 -2.40
N ASP A 70 -5.78 -2.12 -1.63
CA ASP A 70 -6.84 -2.97 -1.08
C ASP A 70 -7.89 -3.30 -2.15
N GLU A 71 -8.25 -4.57 -2.23
CA GLU A 71 -9.18 -5.11 -3.22
C GLU A 71 -10.55 -4.45 -3.14
N ASP A 72 -11.07 -4.21 -1.94
CA ASP A 72 -12.40 -3.63 -1.73
C ASP A 72 -12.52 -2.20 -2.27
N PHE A 73 -11.46 -1.39 -2.13
CA PHE A 73 -11.43 -0.04 -2.70
C PHE A 73 -11.37 -0.09 -4.22
N LEU A 74 -10.55 -0.98 -4.79
CA LEU A 74 -10.37 -1.09 -6.23
C LEU A 74 -11.60 -1.68 -6.93
N LYS A 75 -12.26 -2.68 -6.35
CA LYS A 75 -13.51 -3.26 -6.89
C LYS A 75 -14.69 -2.29 -6.89
N LYS A 76 -14.69 -1.30 -6.00
CA LYS A 76 -15.73 -0.24 -5.95
C LYS A 76 -15.43 0.94 -6.87
N SER A 77 -14.27 0.94 -7.52
CA SER A 77 -13.90 1.99 -8.47
C SER A 77 -14.53 1.73 -9.84
N ASP A 78 -14.59 2.78 -10.65
CA ASP A 78 -14.97 2.74 -12.07
C ASP A 78 -13.75 2.57 -13.00
N LEU A 79 -12.61 2.15 -12.45
CA LEU A 79 -11.38 1.90 -13.21
C LEU A 79 -11.53 0.65 -14.08
N LYS A 80 -10.99 0.70 -15.28
CA LYS A 80 -10.91 -0.46 -16.18
C LYS A 80 -9.75 -1.37 -15.77
N ILE A 81 -10.02 -2.26 -14.84
CA ILE A 81 -9.06 -3.24 -14.33
C ILE A 81 -9.24 -4.54 -15.13
N THR A 82 -8.16 -5.02 -15.72
CA THR A 82 -8.15 -6.22 -16.58
C THR A 82 -7.70 -7.48 -15.84
N GLU A 83 -6.95 -7.33 -14.74
CA GLU A 83 -6.47 -8.44 -13.93
C GLU A 83 -6.22 -8.00 -12.48
N TYR A 84 -6.51 -8.88 -11.53
CA TYR A 84 -6.10 -8.76 -10.14
C TYR A 84 -5.11 -9.87 -9.81
N VAL A 85 -3.93 -9.49 -9.32
CA VAL A 85 -2.96 -10.43 -8.71
C VAL A 85 -3.09 -10.33 -7.21
N ASN A 86 -3.49 -11.41 -6.55
CA ASN A 86 -3.56 -11.45 -5.09
C ASN A 86 -2.14 -11.52 -4.51
N LEU A 87 -1.80 -10.59 -3.63
CA LEU A 87 -0.53 -10.55 -2.93
C LEU A 87 -0.63 -11.12 -1.50
N GLY A 88 -1.86 -11.31 -1.00
CA GLY A 88 -2.16 -11.78 0.34
C GLY A 88 -2.93 -10.75 1.18
N SER A 89 -2.94 -10.92 2.48
CA SER A 89 -3.61 -10.00 3.41
C SER A 89 -2.66 -9.44 4.46
N GLY A 90 -2.84 -8.16 4.79
CA GLY A 90 -2.09 -7.48 5.83
C GLY A 90 -2.85 -7.45 7.17
N ALA A 91 -2.13 -7.32 8.27
CA ALA A 91 -2.70 -7.20 9.60
C ALA A 91 -2.67 -5.75 10.11
N LEU A 92 -3.73 -5.38 10.85
CA LEU A 92 -3.79 -4.14 11.62
C LEU A 92 -2.98 -4.32 12.91
N VAL A 93 -2.19 -3.33 13.23
CA VAL A 93 -1.32 -3.29 14.41
C VAL A 93 -1.54 -1.98 15.15
N LEU A 94 -1.56 -2.05 16.46
CA LEU A 94 -1.42 -0.90 17.34
C LEU A 94 0.01 -0.89 17.86
N ALA A 95 0.74 0.20 17.68
CA ALA A 95 2.11 0.37 18.18
C ALA A 95 2.21 1.61 19.08
N THR A 96 3.12 1.58 20.06
CA THR A 96 3.33 2.68 21.00
C THR A 96 4.72 3.30 20.86
N LYS A 97 4.87 4.54 21.30
CA LYS A 97 6.19 5.18 21.41
C LYS A 97 7.05 4.51 22.49
N LYS A 98 8.36 4.69 22.43
CA LYS A 98 9.30 4.28 23.48
C LYS A 98 8.83 4.80 24.85
N GLY A 99 8.93 3.94 25.88
CA GLY A 99 8.52 4.25 27.25
C GLY A 99 7.02 4.05 27.53
N VAL A 100 6.19 3.84 26.51
CA VAL A 100 4.76 3.49 26.69
C VAL A 100 4.59 1.99 26.45
N LYS A 101 4.06 1.27 27.42
CA LYS A 101 3.69 -0.15 27.33
C LYS A 101 2.20 -0.31 27.43
N ILE A 102 1.64 -1.10 26.52
CA ILE A 102 0.27 -1.61 26.57
C ILE A 102 0.29 -3.10 26.27
N GLU A 103 -0.52 -3.87 26.97
CA GLU A 103 -0.67 -5.32 26.80
C GLU A 103 -2.04 -5.69 26.24
N LYS A 104 -3.03 -4.80 26.45
CA LYS A 104 -4.43 -4.99 26.03
C LYS A 104 -4.96 -3.75 25.34
N VAL A 105 -5.87 -3.95 24.40
CA VAL A 105 -6.48 -2.86 23.63
C VAL A 105 -7.31 -1.90 24.50
N ASP A 106 -7.87 -2.35 25.61
CA ASP A 106 -8.61 -1.50 26.54
C ASP A 106 -7.73 -0.43 27.19
N GLU A 107 -6.43 -0.65 27.27
CA GLU A 107 -5.47 0.33 27.82
C GLU A 107 -5.29 1.56 26.91
N LEU A 108 -5.78 1.52 25.65
CA LEU A 108 -5.88 2.70 24.79
C LEU A 108 -6.63 3.86 25.47
N LYS A 109 -7.58 3.55 26.34
CA LYS A 109 -8.36 4.54 27.11
C LYS A 109 -7.48 5.37 28.03
N THR A 110 -6.33 4.87 28.45
CA THR A 110 -5.39 5.57 29.35
C THR A 110 -4.43 6.51 28.60
N LEU A 111 -4.30 6.35 27.30
CA LEU A 111 -3.42 7.17 26.48
C LEU A 111 -4.03 8.54 26.19
N SER A 112 -3.18 9.53 25.97
CA SER A 112 -3.61 10.91 25.73
C SER A 112 -3.85 11.19 24.25
N LYS A 113 -3.02 10.62 23.34
CA LYS A 113 -3.08 10.91 21.92
C LYS A 113 -2.71 9.70 21.09
N ILE A 114 -3.56 9.37 20.12
CA ILE A 114 -3.43 8.18 19.26
C ILE A 114 -3.51 8.63 17.80
N ALA A 115 -2.50 8.31 17.00
CA ALA A 115 -2.54 8.57 15.57
C ALA A 115 -3.27 7.45 14.82
N MET A 116 -4.10 7.83 13.86
CA MET A 116 -4.81 6.90 13.00
C MET A 116 -4.77 7.42 11.56
N PRO A 117 -4.49 6.58 10.56
CA PRO A 117 -4.64 6.98 9.17
C PRO A 117 -6.09 7.39 8.89
N ASP A 118 -6.31 8.36 8.00
CA ASP A 118 -7.66 8.82 7.62
C ASP A 118 -8.53 7.65 7.16
N ALA A 119 -9.62 7.39 7.89
CA ALA A 119 -10.50 6.24 7.65
C ALA A 119 -11.27 6.32 6.32
N ALA A 120 -11.51 7.51 5.80
CA ALA A 120 -12.19 7.71 4.54
C ALA A 120 -11.28 7.51 3.32
N LYS A 121 -9.96 7.66 3.50
CA LYS A 121 -8.99 7.72 2.40
C LYS A 121 -7.95 6.60 2.42
N THR A 122 -7.90 5.80 3.48
CA THR A 122 -6.86 4.79 3.65
C THR A 122 -7.42 3.45 4.10
N VAL A 123 -6.77 2.38 3.68
CA VAL A 123 -7.14 1.00 4.04
C VAL A 123 -7.07 0.78 5.54
N TYR A 124 -5.89 1.05 6.13
CA TYR A 124 -5.69 0.78 7.56
C TYR A 124 -6.41 1.78 8.47
N GLY A 125 -6.73 2.98 8.00
CA GLY A 125 -7.64 3.89 8.70
C GLY A 125 -9.05 3.32 8.79
N LYS A 126 -9.57 2.79 7.66
CA LYS A 126 -10.87 2.10 7.64
C LYS A 126 -10.88 0.88 8.57
N ARG A 127 -9.83 0.04 8.54
CA ARG A 127 -9.72 -1.14 9.42
C ARG A 127 -9.62 -0.75 10.90
N ALA A 128 -8.91 0.32 11.23
CA ALA A 128 -8.85 0.87 12.59
C ALA A 128 -10.21 1.39 13.05
N GLY A 129 -10.97 2.07 12.19
CA GLY A 129 -12.34 2.49 12.49
C GLY A 129 -13.27 1.31 12.76
N GLU A 130 -13.23 0.28 11.89
CA GLU A 130 -14.00 -0.96 12.07
C GLU A 130 -13.65 -1.66 13.39
N PHE A 131 -12.36 -1.73 13.73
CA PHE A 131 -11.90 -2.25 15.02
C PHE A 131 -12.46 -1.46 16.18
N MET A 132 -12.30 -0.12 16.19
CA MET A 132 -12.79 0.71 17.29
C MET A 132 -14.30 0.58 17.49
N GLN A 133 -15.07 0.50 16.40
CA GLN A 133 -16.52 0.27 16.46
C GLN A 133 -16.86 -1.08 17.08
N LYS A 134 -16.26 -2.18 16.60
CA LYS A 134 -16.54 -3.54 17.12
C LYS A 134 -16.05 -3.76 18.53
N ALA A 135 -14.97 -3.07 18.94
CA ALA A 135 -14.44 -3.10 20.28
C ALA A 135 -15.16 -2.13 21.25
N ASN A 136 -16.17 -1.38 20.78
CA ASN A 136 -16.89 -0.35 21.53
C ASN A 136 -15.96 0.75 22.12
N LEU A 137 -14.89 1.10 21.39
CA LEU A 137 -13.90 2.10 21.82
C LEU A 137 -14.11 3.47 21.16
N GLU A 138 -14.95 3.58 20.13
CA GLU A 138 -15.11 4.78 19.32
C GLU A 138 -15.48 6.01 20.16
N GLY A 139 -16.46 5.88 21.06
CA GLY A 139 -16.90 6.99 21.92
C GLY A 139 -15.84 7.49 22.89
N GLU A 140 -15.07 6.57 23.48
CA GLU A 140 -14.05 6.91 24.47
C GLU A 140 -12.75 7.45 23.85
N LEU A 141 -12.45 7.06 22.61
CA LEU A 141 -11.22 7.45 21.93
C LEU A 141 -11.40 8.64 20.98
N LYS A 142 -12.63 9.06 20.69
CA LYS A 142 -12.94 10.10 19.70
C LYS A 142 -12.07 11.35 19.81
N ASP A 143 -11.94 11.89 21.03
CA ASP A 143 -11.20 13.14 21.28
C ASP A 143 -9.68 12.92 21.39
N LYS A 144 -9.23 11.68 21.35
CA LYS A 144 -7.82 11.28 21.42
C LYS A 144 -7.23 10.93 20.06
N ILE A 145 -8.08 10.74 19.04
CA ILE A 145 -7.66 10.35 17.71
C ILE A 145 -7.15 11.54 16.92
N LEU A 146 -5.90 11.44 16.47
CA LEU A 146 -5.31 12.32 15.46
C LEU A 146 -5.35 11.63 14.11
N ALA A 147 -6.25 12.05 13.24
CA ALA A 147 -6.31 11.57 11.87
C ALA A 147 -5.15 12.14 11.04
N VAL A 148 -4.43 11.28 10.30
CA VAL A 148 -3.27 11.64 9.48
C VAL A 148 -3.39 11.04 8.08
N ALA A 149 -2.54 11.50 7.14
CA ALA A 149 -2.68 11.15 5.72
C ALA A 149 -2.47 9.65 5.42
N GLY A 150 -1.71 8.93 6.24
CA GLY A 150 -1.45 7.50 6.02
C GLY A 150 -0.54 6.87 7.05
N VAL A 151 -0.34 5.56 6.91
CA VAL A 151 0.46 4.74 7.85
C VAL A 151 1.89 5.28 8.06
N PRO A 152 2.64 5.68 7.02
CA PRO A 152 4.00 6.22 7.24
C PRO A 152 4.03 7.44 8.16
N GLN A 153 3.02 8.31 8.08
CA GLN A 153 2.93 9.48 8.97
C GLN A 153 2.61 9.08 10.40
N VAL A 154 1.77 8.05 10.60
CA VAL A 154 1.55 7.48 11.95
C VAL A 154 2.85 7.02 12.57
N VAL A 155 3.66 6.24 11.80
CA VAL A 155 4.99 5.77 12.25
C VAL A 155 5.87 6.95 12.66
N THR A 156 5.98 7.97 11.82
CA THR A 156 6.77 9.17 12.12
C THR A 156 6.34 9.81 13.44
N TYR A 157 5.04 9.96 13.67
CA TYR A 157 4.52 10.60 14.89
C TYR A 157 4.76 9.76 16.15
N ILE A 158 4.70 8.41 16.03
CA ILE A 158 5.05 7.52 17.14
C ILE A 158 6.55 7.65 17.47
N LEU A 159 7.42 7.56 16.46
CA LEU A 159 8.88 7.58 16.65
C LEU A 159 9.38 8.91 17.18
N ASN A 160 8.76 10.02 16.76
CA ASN A 160 9.08 11.36 17.26
C ASN A 160 8.46 11.66 18.65
N GLY A 161 7.61 10.76 19.19
CA GLY A 161 6.94 10.95 20.46
C GLY A 161 5.78 11.95 20.44
N GLU A 162 5.31 12.37 19.25
CA GLU A 162 4.20 13.33 19.08
C GLU A 162 2.83 12.74 19.50
N VAL A 163 2.73 11.41 19.51
CA VAL A 163 1.59 10.63 19.96
C VAL A 163 2.04 9.48 20.88
N ASP A 164 1.15 8.97 21.72
CA ASP A 164 1.46 7.85 22.60
C ASP A 164 1.43 6.52 21.88
N ALA A 165 0.49 6.38 20.94
CA ALA A 165 0.30 5.18 20.12
C ALA A 165 -0.25 5.53 18.74
N GLY A 166 -0.31 4.52 17.87
CA GLY A 166 -0.95 4.69 16.57
C GLY A 166 -1.26 3.36 15.87
N PHE A 167 -2.24 3.43 14.97
CA PHE A 167 -2.62 2.30 14.14
C PHE A 167 -1.75 2.23 12.88
N ILE A 168 -1.06 1.13 12.71
CA ILE A 168 -0.16 0.86 11.60
C ILE A 168 -0.48 -0.50 10.97
N ASN A 169 0.25 -0.89 9.94
CA ASN A 169 0.20 -2.23 9.38
C ASN A 169 1.39 -3.09 9.84
N GLN A 170 1.30 -4.39 9.63
CA GLN A 170 2.38 -5.32 9.97
C GLN A 170 3.67 -5.04 9.19
N THR A 171 3.58 -4.50 7.99
CA THR A 171 4.74 -4.11 7.18
C THR A 171 5.61 -3.08 7.90
N GLU A 172 4.99 -2.04 8.44
CA GLU A 172 5.69 -1.02 9.21
C GLU A 172 6.14 -1.54 10.57
N LEU A 173 5.34 -2.40 11.22
CA LEU A 173 5.80 -3.08 12.44
C LEU A 173 7.10 -3.85 12.19
N ASN A 174 7.15 -4.69 11.14
CA ASN A 174 8.33 -5.48 10.84
C ASN A 174 9.57 -4.63 10.51
N ALA A 175 9.35 -3.45 9.92
CA ALA A 175 10.43 -2.54 9.56
C ALA A 175 11.00 -1.75 10.76
N HIS A 176 10.19 -1.49 11.80
CA HIS A 176 10.51 -0.60 12.91
C HIS A 176 10.32 -1.25 14.28
N LYS A 177 10.29 -2.60 14.34
CA LYS A 177 9.89 -3.37 15.53
C LYS A 177 10.67 -2.95 16.79
N ASP A 178 11.97 -2.76 16.65
CA ASP A 178 12.85 -2.42 17.78
C ASP A 178 12.81 -0.94 18.17
N GLU A 179 12.10 -0.11 17.38
CA GLU A 179 11.94 1.31 17.63
C GLU A 179 10.66 1.64 18.40
N PHE A 180 9.70 0.73 18.48
CA PHE A 180 8.47 0.89 19.24
C PHE A 180 8.64 0.52 20.73
N GLY A 181 7.77 1.05 21.57
CA GLY A 181 7.72 0.72 23.01
C GLY A 181 7.05 -0.63 23.25
N SER A 182 5.89 -0.84 22.65
CA SER A 182 5.14 -2.11 22.60
C SER A 182 4.27 -2.13 21.34
N PHE A 183 3.68 -3.29 21.04
CA PHE A 183 2.71 -3.41 19.96
C PHE A 183 1.72 -4.54 20.24
N ILE A 184 0.52 -4.41 19.67
CA ILE A 184 -0.55 -5.41 19.71
C ILE A 184 -0.99 -5.70 18.27
N LEU A 185 -0.97 -6.96 17.85
CA LEU A 185 -1.66 -7.40 16.64
C LEU A 185 -3.17 -7.43 16.95
N ILE A 186 -3.93 -6.63 16.23
CA ILE A 186 -5.38 -6.57 16.43
C ILE A 186 -6.01 -7.86 15.93
N ASP A 187 -6.94 -8.41 16.71
CA ASP A 187 -7.68 -9.60 16.33
C ASP A 187 -8.42 -9.39 15.00
N LYS A 188 -8.16 -10.27 14.05
CA LYS A 188 -8.75 -10.23 12.71
C LYS A 188 -10.29 -10.35 12.71
N ALA A 189 -10.89 -10.86 13.78
CA ALA A 189 -12.35 -10.88 13.93
C ALA A 189 -12.95 -9.47 14.12
N LEU A 190 -12.14 -8.51 14.54
CA LEU A 190 -12.58 -7.15 14.86
C LEU A 190 -12.52 -6.17 13.68
N TYR A 191 -12.08 -6.59 12.50
CA TYR A 191 -12.08 -5.76 11.29
C TYR A 191 -12.19 -6.64 10.05
N ALA A 192 -12.55 -6.07 8.89
CA ALA A 192 -12.55 -6.81 7.63
C ALA A 192 -11.10 -7.07 7.14
N PRO A 193 -10.83 -8.19 6.46
CA PRO A 193 -9.51 -8.45 5.88
C PRO A 193 -9.03 -7.28 5.01
N ALA A 194 -7.75 -6.95 5.11
CA ALA A 194 -7.09 -6.03 4.19
C ALA A 194 -6.45 -6.87 3.06
N ASN A 195 -7.25 -7.29 2.08
CA ASN A 195 -6.77 -8.05 0.94
C ASN A 195 -5.97 -7.13 0.02
N ILE A 196 -4.71 -7.44 -0.17
CA ILE A 196 -3.79 -6.64 -0.97
C ILE A 196 -3.69 -7.26 -2.34
N VAL A 197 -3.98 -6.47 -3.35
CA VAL A 197 -3.91 -6.89 -4.75
C VAL A 197 -3.07 -5.92 -5.57
N ALA A 198 -2.47 -6.42 -6.65
CA ALA A 198 -2.03 -5.59 -7.75
C ALA A 198 -3.10 -5.63 -8.85
N ALA A 199 -3.66 -4.48 -9.17
CA ALA A 199 -4.67 -4.31 -10.20
C ALA A 199 -4.01 -3.79 -11.48
N LYS A 200 -4.03 -4.60 -12.54
CA LYS A 200 -3.54 -4.23 -13.86
C LYS A 200 -4.61 -3.42 -14.59
N LEU A 201 -4.29 -2.22 -15.02
CA LEU A 201 -5.21 -1.36 -15.76
C LEU A 201 -5.18 -1.67 -17.26
N GLU A 202 -6.28 -1.32 -17.94
CA GLU A 202 -6.38 -1.42 -19.39
C GLU A 202 -5.25 -0.63 -20.07
N GLY A 203 -4.60 -1.24 -21.04
CA GLY A 203 -3.47 -0.64 -21.78
C GLY A 203 -2.10 -1.00 -21.22
N CYS A 204 -1.98 -1.48 -19.97
CA CYS A 204 -0.72 -1.95 -19.39
C CYS A 204 -0.08 -3.06 -20.22
N GLU A 205 -0.88 -3.95 -20.81
CA GLU A 205 -0.43 -5.07 -21.65
C GLU A 205 0.31 -4.63 -22.92
N LYS A 206 0.21 -3.35 -23.31
CA LYS A 206 0.95 -2.78 -24.45
C LYS A 206 2.42 -2.52 -24.13
N LYS A 207 2.76 -2.47 -22.83
CA LYS A 207 4.12 -2.29 -22.34
C LYS A 207 4.72 -3.66 -22.00
N ALA A 208 5.85 -4.01 -22.62
CA ALA A 208 6.54 -5.28 -22.35
C ALA A 208 6.91 -5.46 -20.87
N ASP A 209 7.24 -4.36 -20.18
CA ASP A 209 7.60 -4.36 -18.76
C ASP A 209 6.39 -4.59 -17.84
N CYS A 210 5.15 -4.34 -18.31
CA CYS A 210 3.93 -4.69 -17.57
C CYS A 210 3.80 -6.21 -17.39
N VAL A 211 3.99 -6.97 -18.46
CA VAL A 211 3.90 -8.44 -18.40
C VAL A 211 4.94 -8.98 -17.41
N LYS A 212 6.19 -8.53 -17.53
CA LYS A 212 7.28 -8.93 -16.62
C LYS A 212 6.96 -8.60 -15.17
N PHE A 213 6.39 -7.42 -14.91
CA PHE A 213 6.02 -7.00 -13.55
C PHE A 213 4.91 -7.88 -12.97
N ILE A 214 3.85 -8.14 -13.74
CA ILE A 214 2.73 -8.99 -13.33
C ILE A 214 3.20 -10.43 -13.05
N ASP A 215 4.10 -10.98 -13.87
CA ASP A 215 4.66 -12.32 -13.68
C ASP A 215 5.58 -12.36 -12.45
N GLU A 216 6.41 -11.33 -12.23
CA GLU A 216 7.24 -11.22 -11.04
C GLU A 216 6.40 -11.19 -9.76
N LEU A 217 5.27 -10.47 -9.74
CA LEU A 217 4.39 -10.44 -8.58
C LEU A 217 3.87 -11.84 -8.18
N LYS A 218 3.79 -12.79 -9.12
CA LYS A 218 3.36 -14.17 -8.90
C LYS A 218 4.51 -15.11 -8.53
N SER A 219 5.76 -14.65 -8.65
CA SER A 219 6.96 -15.46 -8.44
C SER A 219 7.16 -15.84 -6.97
N GLU A 220 7.89 -16.94 -6.70
CA GLU A 220 8.29 -17.33 -5.33
C GLU A 220 9.16 -16.24 -4.69
N ARG A 221 10.05 -15.60 -5.47
CA ARG A 221 10.88 -14.47 -5.02
C ARG A 221 10.04 -13.33 -4.45
N SER A 222 8.93 -12.99 -5.09
CA SER A 222 8.00 -11.95 -4.62
C SER A 222 7.19 -12.43 -3.41
N LYS A 223 6.78 -13.69 -3.36
CA LYS A 223 6.09 -14.27 -2.18
C LYS A 223 6.97 -14.23 -0.93
N GLU A 224 8.27 -14.47 -1.06
CA GLU A 224 9.24 -14.31 0.05
C GLU A 224 9.30 -12.84 0.53
N ILE A 225 9.26 -11.88 -0.39
CA ILE A 225 9.18 -10.45 -0.06
C ILE A 225 7.89 -10.18 0.73
N TYR A 226 6.74 -10.67 0.25
CA TYR A 226 5.45 -10.47 0.93
C TYR A 226 5.48 -11.03 2.35
N ALA A 227 5.95 -12.27 2.51
CA ALA A 227 6.07 -12.92 3.82
C ALA A 227 6.99 -12.14 4.78
N LYS A 228 8.14 -11.63 4.29
CA LYS A 228 9.07 -10.79 5.06
C LYS A 228 8.38 -9.54 5.60
N PHE A 229 7.51 -8.93 4.82
CA PHE A 229 6.75 -7.75 5.22
C PHE A 229 5.41 -8.07 5.89
N GLY A 230 5.16 -9.35 6.24
CA GLY A 230 3.99 -9.77 7.01
C GLY A 230 2.69 -9.85 6.22
N ILE A 231 2.77 -9.95 4.90
CA ILE A 231 1.63 -10.25 4.03
C ILE A 231 1.56 -11.77 3.83
N ARG A 232 0.38 -12.35 4.07
CA ARG A 232 0.14 -13.80 4.01
C ARG A 232 -1.21 -14.12 3.38
#